data_ad021ec3f31eca3a75341cc1cf589d3c
#
_entry.id   ad021ec3f31eca3a75341cc1cf589d3c
#
_cell.length_a   1.000
_cell.length_b   1.000
_cell.length_c   1.000
_cell.angle_alpha   90.00
_cell.angle_beta   90.00
_cell.angle_gamma   90.00
#
_symmetry.space_group_name_H-M   'P 1'
#
loop_
_entity.id
_entity.type
_entity.pdbx_description
1 polymer ?
#
loop_
_entity_poly.entity_id
_entity_poly.type
_entity_poly.pdbx_seq_one_letter_code
_entity_poly.pdbx_strand_id
1 'polypeptide(L)'
;ERFRQVAFTGKYYNTPSKIVVRNDIKTDGTPASLKGKKIGVLKGSTQEKYAKGELAPAGVSVVAYDAQDQVYLDIKAGRLDGTVADVVEVQGGFLSTPDGKNHVFVGPSLRMSKYFGEGVGVAMRKGDKELKSALDKAITDIRADGTWKKIADEFVPGVDLWGE
;
A
#
# COMPACT_ATOMS: atom_id res chain seq x y z
N GLU A 1 15.30 6.87 7.49
CA GLU A 1 16.59 6.93 6.76
C GLU A 1 16.57 8.01 5.67
N ARG A 2 15.53 8.06 4.81
CA ARG A 2 15.38 9.04 3.70
C ARG A 2 15.42 10.50 4.18
N PHE A 3 14.82 10.84 5.32
CA PHE A 3 14.86 12.19 5.91
C PHE A 3 16.26 12.72 6.25
N ARG A 4 17.26 11.84 6.30
CA ARG A 4 18.66 12.26 6.46
C ARG A 4 19.27 12.81 5.19
N GLN A 5 18.73 12.48 4.03
CA GLN A 5 19.29 12.83 2.72
C GLN A 5 18.48 13.89 2.00
N VAL A 6 17.14 13.87 2.12
CA VAL A 6 16.21 14.78 1.45
C VAL A 6 15.23 15.42 2.42
N ALA A 7 14.61 16.52 2.01
CA ALA A 7 13.45 17.10 2.66
C ALA A 7 12.17 16.55 2.02
N PHE A 8 11.06 16.58 2.76
CA PHE A 8 9.73 16.21 2.26
C PHE A 8 8.73 17.32 2.56
N THR A 9 7.72 17.44 1.73
CA THR A 9 6.50 18.19 2.06
C THR A 9 5.72 17.47 3.17
N GLY A 10 4.66 18.09 3.66
CA GLY A 10 3.55 17.38 4.30
C GLY A 10 2.99 16.30 3.37
N LYS A 11 2.19 15.39 3.91
CA LYS A 11 1.55 14.34 3.09
C LYS A 11 0.58 14.98 2.09
N TYR A 12 0.54 14.46 0.87
CA TYR A 12 -0.46 14.82 -0.11
C TYR A 12 -1.41 13.67 -0.46
N TYR A 13 -1.07 12.43 -0.07
CA TYR A 13 -1.99 11.30 0.00
C TYR A 13 -1.44 10.21 0.95
N ASN A 14 -2.30 9.26 1.30
CA ASN A 14 -1.94 8.10 2.13
C ASN A 14 -2.78 6.90 1.72
N THR A 15 -2.33 6.16 0.71
CA THR A 15 -2.99 4.92 0.30
C THR A 15 -2.84 3.86 1.38
N PRO A 16 -3.93 3.19 1.78
CA PRO A 16 -3.81 2.05 2.67
C PRO A 16 -3.20 0.86 1.93
N SER A 17 -2.52 0.01 2.67
CA SER A 17 -2.22 -1.35 2.20
C SER A 17 -3.33 -2.29 2.65
N LYS A 18 -3.57 -3.34 1.87
CA LYS A 18 -4.49 -4.44 2.22
C LYS A 18 -3.90 -5.79 1.87
N ILE A 19 -4.48 -6.80 2.47
CA ILE A 19 -4.20 -8.19 2.12
C ILE A 19 -5.18 -8.58 1.01
N VAL A 20 -4.64 -9.21 -0.02
CA VAL A 20 -5.42 -9.81 -1.12
C VAL A 20 -5.18 -11.31 -1.10
N VAL A 21 -6.23 -12.07 -1.16
CA VAL A 21 -6.18 -13.56 -1.25
C VAL A 21 -7.16 -14.05 -2.30
N ARG A 22 -7.00 -15.31 -2.70
CA ARG A 22 -7.99 -15.97 -3.53
C ARG A 22 -9.34 -16.09 -2.77
N ASN A 23 -10.46 -15.90 -3.43
CA ASN A 23 -11.80 -15.80 -2.84
C ASN A 23 -12.31 -17.07 -2.16
N ASP A 24 -11.69 -18.23 -2.45
CA ASP A 24 -11.98 -19.51 -1.78
C ASP A 24 -11.26 -19.66 -0.41
N ILE A 25 -10.28 -18.80 -0.12
CA ILE A 25 -9.57 -18.79 1.16
C ILE A 25 -10.42 -18.11 2.22
N LYS A 26 -10.88 -18.87 3.20
CA LYS A 26 -11.66 -18.35 4.34
C LYS A 26 -10.73 -17.73 5.36
N THR A 27 -10.72 -16.40 5.41
CA THR A 27 -9.89 -15.61 6.33
C THR A 27 -10.52 -14.24 6.58
N ASP A 28 -10.35 -13.72 7.77
CA ASP A 28 -10.70 -12.34 8.12
C ASP A 28 -9.53 -11.36 7.92
N GLY A 29 -8.40 -11.84 7.36
CA GLY A 29 -7.21 -11.05 7.13
C GLY A 29 -6.35 -10.78 8.37
N THR A 30 -6.68 -11.37 9.52
CA THR A 30 -5.81 -11.29 10.68
C THR A 30 -4.58 -12.20 10.52
N PRO A 31 -3.44 -11.87 11.15
CA PRO A 31 -2.26 -12.73 11.10
C PRO A 31 -2.55 -14.19 11.51
N ALA A 32 -3.38 -14.38 12.54
CA ALA A 32 -3.75 -15.71 13.03
C ALA A 32 -4.54 -16.52 11.99
N SER A 33 -5.49 -15.88 11.28
CA SER A 33 -6.32 -16.54 10.25
C SER A 33 -5.57 -16.88 8.97
N LEU A 34 -4.39 -16.27 8.78
CA LEU A 34 -3.49 -16.52 7.65
C LEU A 34 -2.38 -17.52 7.96
N LYS A 35 -2.37 -18.11 9.17
CA LYS A 35 -1.37 -19.12 9.55
C LYS A 35 -1.26 -20.24 8.51
N GLY A 36 -0.04 -20.58 8.14
CA GLY A 36 0.25 -21.62 7.14
C GLY A 36 0.11 -21.16 5.69
N LYS A 37 -0.38 -19.93 5.41
CA LYS A 37 -0.48 -19.37 4.06
C LYS A 37 0.86 -18.82 3.60
N LYS A 38 1.02 -18.74 2.26
CA LYS A 38 2.17 -18.12 1.60
C LYS A 38 1.77 -16.76 1.02
N ILE A 39 2.36 -15.71 1.53
CA ILE A 39 2.06 -14.31 1.15
C ILE A 39 3.27 -13.70 0.45
N GLY A 40 3.08 -13.24 -0.78
CA GLY A 40 4.09 -12.55 -1.56
C GLY A 40 4.10 -11.05 -1.25
N VAL A 41 5.28 -10.43 -1.28
CA VAL A 41 5.46 -8.99 -1.05
C VAL A 41 6.57 -8.43 -1.93
N LEU A 42 6.49 -7.13 -2.24
CA LEU A 42 7.58 -6.43 -2.91
C LEU A 42 8.74 -6.20 -1.94
N LYS A 43 9.93 -6.63 -2.31
CA LYS A 43 11.16 -6.50 -1.53
C LYS A 43 11.52 -5.03 -1.26
N GLY A 44 11.96 -4.74 -0.05
CA GLY A 44 12.31 -3.37 0.39
C GLY A 44 11.12 -2.46 0.68
N SER A 45 9.89 -2.94 0.48
CA SER A 45 8.67 -2.16 0.70
C SER A 45 8.26 -2.09 2.18
N THR A 46 7.31 -1.20 2.46
CA THR A 46 6.66 -1.11 3.77
C THR A 46 5.80 -2.34 4.04
N GLN A 47 5.21 -2.92 2.98
CA GLN A 47 4.43 -4.16 3.03
C GLN A 47 5.28 -5.36 3.43
N GLU A 48 6.53 -5.45 2.93
CA GLU A 48 7.46 -6.48 3.38
C GLU A 48 7.78 -6.34 4.87
N LYS A 49 8.02 -5.11 5.34
CA LYS A 49 8.29 -4.86 6.76
C LYS A 49 7.13 -5.29 7.64
N TYR A 50 5.90 -4.95 7.24
CA TYR A 50 4.69 -5.39 7.91
C TYR A 50 4.57 -6.92 7.91
N ALA A 51 4.71 -7.56 6.76
CA ALA A 51 4.57 -9.00 6.65
C ALA A 51 5.60 -9.76 7.49
N LYS A 52 6.85 -9.29 7.51
CA LYS A 52 7.89 -9.87 8.37
C LYS A 52 7.67 -9.61 9.87
N GLY A 53 7.11 -8.45 10.22
CA GLY A 53 6.90 -8.05 11.62
C GLY A 53 5.63 -8.61 12.25
N GLU A 54 4.56 -8.80 11.48
CA GLU A 54 3.24 -9.19 11.99
C GLU A 54 2.77 -10.56 11.47
N LEU A 55 2.98 -10.86 10.18
CA LEU A 55 2.48 -12.11 9.60
C LEU A 55 3.44 -13.28 9.86
N ALA A 56 4.73 -13.10 9.64
CA ALA A 56 5.69 -14.19 9.82
C ALA A 56 5.71 -14.76 11.26
N PRO A 57 5.67 -13.94 12.33
CA PRO A 57 5.59 -14.48 13.71
C PRO A 57 4.31 -15.28 13.97
N ALA A 58 3.22 -15.02 13.22
CA ALA A 58 1.97 -15.79 13.32
C ALA A 58 1.99 -17.10 12.52
N GLY A 59 3.11 -17.43 11.86
CA GLY A 59 3.27 -18.67 11.09
C GLY A 59 2.86 -18.55 9.63
N VAL A 60 2.84 -17.33 9.07
CA VAL A 60 2.66 -17.07 7.63
C VAL A 60 4.03 -17.16 6.94
N SER A 61 4.10 -17.85 5.81
CA SER A 61 5.30 -17.87 4.95
C SER A 61 5.35 -16.62 4.10
N VAL A 62 6.32 -15.73 4.34
CA VAL A 62 6.49 -14.47 3.60
C VAL A 62 7.56 -14.65 2.54
N VAL A 63 7.19 -14.37 1.27
CA VAL A 63 8.10 -14.48 0.12
C VAL A 63 8.28 -13.10 -0.51
N ALA A 64 9.52 -12.62 -0.56
CA ALA A 64 9.85 -11.31 -1.14
C ALA A 64 10.30 -11.43 -2.59
N TYR A 65 9.79 -10.56 -3.46
CA TYR A 65 10.08 -10.50 -4.89
C TYR A 65 10.68 -9.14 -5.27
N ASP A 66 11.50 -9.12 -6.29
CA ASP A 66 12.13 -7.88 -6.77
C ASP A 66 11.16 -6.98 -7.56
N ALA A 67 10.03 -7.54 -8.06
CA ALA A 67 8.98 -6.79 -8.73
C ALA A 67 7.58 -7.29 -8.33
N GLN A 68 6.61 -6.39 -8.27
CA GLN A 68 5.23 -6.73 -7.89
C GLN A 68 4.55 -7.64 -8.92
N ASP A 69 4.84 -7.48 -10.20
CA ASP A 69 4.33 -8.35 -11.25
C ASP A 69 4.71 -9.83 -11.07
N GLN A 70 5.89 -10.10 -10.51
CA GLN A 70 6.32 -11.46 -10.18
C GLN A 70 5.45 -12.06 -9.07
N VAL A 71 5.01 -11.25 -8.10
CA VAL A 71 4.05 -11.68 -7.09
C VAL A 71 2.73 -12.09 -7.75
N TYR A 72 2.22 -11.30 -8.69
CA TYR A 72 0.97 -11.60 -9.40
C TYR A 72 1.07 -12.87 -10.24
N LEU A 73 2.19 -13.07 -10.92
CA LEU A 73 2.43 -14.31 -11.68
C LEU A 73 2.44 -15.55 -10.77
N ASP A 74 3.00 -15.44 -9.57
CA ASP A 74 3.05 -16.55 -8.62
C ASP A 74 1.70 -16.80 -7.93
N ILE A 75 0.91 -15.75 -7.70
CA ILE A 75 -0.49 -15.87 -7.26
C ILE A 75 -1.31 -16.60 -8.33
N LYS A 76 -1.23 -16.17 -9.59
CA LYS A 76 -1.90 -16.79 -10.73
C LYS A 76 -1.53 -18.27 -10.90
N ALA A 77 -0.26 -18.59 -10.70
CA ALA A 77 0.25 -19.97 -10.80
C ALA A 77 -0.07 -20.83 -9.56
N GLY A 78 -0.75 -20.29 -8.54
CA GLY A 78 -1.08 -21.00 -7.30
C GLY A 78 0.12 -21.28 -6.39
N ARG A 79 1.26 -20.61 -6.60
CA ARG A 79 2.46 -20.73 -5.76
C ARG A 79 2.39 -19.87 -4.51
N LEU A 80 1.55 -18.83 -4.55
CA LEU A 80 1.20 -17.97 -3.41
C LEU A 80 -0.30 -18.04 -3.14
N ASP A 81 -0.68 -17.86 -1.89
CA ASP A 81 -2.08 -17.75 -1.45
C ASP A 81 -2.60 -16.31 -1.58
N GLY A 82 -1.70 -15.32 -1.61
CA GLY A 82 -2.06 -13.91 -1.68
C GLY A 82 -0.87 -12.96 -1.58
N THR A 83 -1.17 -11.69 -1.38
CA THR A 83 -0.18 -10.61 -1.22
C THR A 83 -0.62 -9.57 -0.20
N VAL A 84 0.34 -8.80 0.32
CA VAL A 84 0.10 -7.50 0.95
C VAL A 84 0.61 -6.44 -0.01
N ALA A 85 -0.27 -5.54 -0.46
CA ALA A 85 0.07 -4.51 -1.41
C ALA A 85 -0.69 -3.20 -1.14
N ASP A 86 -0.25 -2.13 -1.79
CA ASP A 86 -0.99 -0.86 -1.85
C ASP A 86 -2.33 -1.08 -2.55
N VAL A 87 -3.41 -0.52 -1.99
CA VAL A 87 -4.77 -0.74 -2.52
C VAL A 87 -4.91 -0.23 -3.95
N VAL A 88 -4.36 0.93 -4.26
CA VAL A 88 -4.48 1.54 -5.60
C VAL A 88 -3.69 0.72 -6.62
N GLU A 89 -2.48 0.34 -6.24
CA GLU A 89 -1.59 -0.47 -7.09
C GLU A 89 -2.20 -1.84 -7.40
N VAL A 90 -2.64 -2.58 -6.38
CA VAL A 90 -3.19 -3.93 -6.59
C VAL A 90 -4.58 -3.91 -7.24
N GLN A 91 -5.37 -2.86 -6.99
CA GLN A 91 -6.67 -2.69 -7.68
C GLN A 91 -6.46 -2.51 -9.18
N GLY A 92 -5.59 -1.59 -9.59
CA GLY A 92 -5.31 -1.31 -11.00
C GLY A 92 -4.46 -2.40 -11.68
N GLY A 93 -3.39 -2.84 -11.02
CA GLY A 93 -2.42 -3.77 -11.60
C GLY A 93 -2.84 -5.24 -11.59
N PHE A 94 -3.80 -5.63 -10.74
CA PHE A 94 -4.17 -7.03 -10.59
C PHE A 94 -5.69 -7.26 -10.52
N LEU A 95 -6.40 -6.72 -9.52
CA LEU A 95 -7.79 -7.07 -9.28
C LEU A 95 -8.74 -6.67 -10.44
N SER A 96 -8.44 -5.59 -11.16
CA SER A 96 -9.20 -5.16 -12.33
C SER A 96 -8.86 -5.95 -13.60
N THR A 97 -7.89 -6.86 -13.56
CA THR A 97 -7.50 -7.71 -14.69
C THR A 97 -8.25 -9.04 -14.69
N PRO A 98 -8.27 -9.78 -15.83
CA PRO A 98 -8.84 -11.12 -15.86
C PRO A 98 -8.23 -12.07 -14.83
N ASP A 99 -6.94 -11.94 -14.52
CA ASP A 99 -6.22 -12.80 -13.58
C ASP A 99 -6.60 -12.52 -12.11
N GLY A 100 -7.05 -11.31 -11.82
CA GLY A 100 -7.50 -10.90 -10.48
C GLY A 100 -8.94 -11.27 -10.13
N LYS A 101 -9.76 -11.71 -11.08
CA LYS A 101 -11.23 -11.94 -10.90
C LYS A 101 -11.60 -12.85 -9.73
N ASN A 102 -10.74 -13.80 -9.39
CA ASN A 102 -10.96 -14.74 -8.30
C ASN A 102 -10.22 -14.34 -7.01
N HIS A 103 -9.86 -13.07 -6.87
CA HIS A 103 -9.15 -12.55 -5.72
C HIS A 103 -9.91 -11.38 -5.11
N VAL A 104 -9.80 -11.23 -3.80
CA VAL A 104 -10.53 -10.22 -3.03
C VAL A 104 -9.65 -9.62 -1.94
N PHE A 105 -9.95 -8.38 -1.59
CA PHE A 105 -9.43 -7.79 -0.36
C PHE A 105 -10.02 -8.47 0.86
N VAL A 106 -9.18 -8.72 1.87
CA VAL A 106 -9.59 -9.24 3.17
C VAL A 106 -9.01 -8.38 4.29
N GLY A 107 -9.71 -8.37 5.42
CA GLY A 107 -9.31 -7.61 6.60
C GLY A 107 -9.41 -6.09 6.47
N PRO A 108 -9.00 -5.39 7.52
CA PRO A 108 -9.02 -3.93 7.55
C PRO A 108 -7.93 -3.32 6.67
N SER A 109 -8.05 -2.03 6.40
CA SER A 109 -6.97 -1.24 5.83
C SER A 109 -5.79 -1.17 6.80
N LEU A 110 -4.60 -1.50 6.29
CA LEU A 110 -3.37 -1.51 7.08
C LEU A 110 -2.75 -0.12 7.04
N ARG A 111 -2.82 0.59 8.17
CA ARG A 111 -2.34 1.98 8.31
C ARG A 111 -1.42 2.16 9.52
N MET A 112 -0.81 1.09 10.01
CA MET A 112 0.08 1.15 11.17
C MET A 112 1.31 2.02 10.87
N SER A 113 1.41 3.20 11.49
CA SER A 113 2.49 4.18 11.24
C SER A 113 3.89 3.61 11.46
N LYS A 114 4.03 2.64 12.36
CA LYS A 114 5.25 1.85 12.59
C LYS A 114 5.83 1.25 11.29
N TYR A 115 4.97 0.84 10.34
CA TYR A 115 5.40 0.24 9.08
C TYR A 115 5.18 1.17 7.90
N PHE A 116 4.00 1.79 7.79
CA PHE A 116 3.55 2.52 6.60
C PHE A 116 3.82 4.03 6.68
N GLY A 117 4.20 4.53 7.87
CA GLY A 117 4.39 5.97 8.10
C GLY A 117 3.06 6.74 8.10
N GLU A 118 3.17 8.06 7.91
CA GLU A 118 2.01 8.97 7.99
C GLU A 118 1.44 9.35 6.61
N GLY A 119 2.03 8.85 5.53
CA GLY A 119 1.63 9.14 4.16
C GLY A 119 2.79 9.48 3.25
N VAL A 120 2.46 9.89 2.03
CA VAL A 120 3.42 10.19 0.97
C VAL A 120 3.58 11.69 0.81
N GLY A 121 4.82 12.17 0.84
CA GLY A 121 5.21 13.57 0.59
C GLY A 121 6.12 13.67 -0.63
N VAL A 122 6.18 14.86 -1.24
CA VAL A 122 7.11 15.16 -2.33
C VAL A 122 8.51 15.33 -1.76
N ALA A 123 9.47 14.57 -2.29
CA ALA A 123 10.87 14.66 -1.89
C ALA A 123 11.61 15.75 -2.67
N MET A 124 12.48 16.50 -2.00
CA MET A 124 13.30 17.56 -2.59
C MET A 124 14.64 17.69 -1.89
N ARG A 125 15.58 18.48 -2.45
CA ARG A 125 16.84 18.78 -1.79
C ARG A 125 16.60 19.57 -0.48
N LYS A 126 17.38 19.31 0.54
CA LYS A 126 17.24 19.98 1.86
C LYS A 126 17.36 21.49 1.82
N GLY A 127 18.11 22.02 0.84
CA GLY A 127 18.31 23.46 0.65
C GLY A 127 17.12 24.18 0.01
N ASP A 128 16.20 23.46 -0.64
CA ASP A 128 15.10 24.02 -1.45
C ASP A 128 13.91 24.44 -0.57
N LYS A 129 14.16 25.34 0.41
CA LYS A 129 13.16 25.77 1.41
C LYS A 129 11.97 26.50 0.79
N GLU A 130 12.23 27.35 -0.22
CA GLU A 130 11.17 28.09 -0.94
C GLU A 130 10.26 27.13 -1.70
N LEU A 131 10.84 26.14 -2.42
CA LEU A 131 10.09 25.12 -3.12
C LEU A 131 9.24 24.30 -2.13
N LYS A 132 9.82 23.92 -0.99
CA LYS A 132 9.07 23.22 0.05
C LYS A 132 7.86 24.02 0.52
N SER A 133 8.06 25.28 0.83
CA SER A 133 6.97 26.17 1.30
C SER A 133 5.87 26.35 0.24
N ALA A 134 6.25 26.52 -1.03
CA ALA A 134 5.31 26.64 -2.12
C ALA A 134 4.48 25.36 -2.33
N LEU A 135 5.13 24.17 -2.27
CA LEU A 135 4.43 22.90 -2.39
C LEU A 135 3.54 22.59 -1.19
N ASP A 136 4.00 22.85 0.04
CA ASP A 136 3.17 22.67 1.25
C ASP A 136 1.93 23.57 1.19
N LYS A 137 2.09 24.83 0.74
CA LYS A 137 0.95 25.73 0.51
C LYS A 137 0.02 25.19 -0.56
N ALA A 138 0.52 24.78 -1.71
CA ALA A 138 -0.29 24.23 -2.79
C ALA A 138 -1.11 23.01 -2.34
N ILE A 139 -0.49 22.08 -1.58
CA ILE A 139 -1.18 20.91 -1.01
C ILE A 139 -2.32 21.36 -0.08
N THR A 140 -2.07 22.35 0.75
CA THR A 140 -3.08 22.92 1.65
C THR A 140 -4.24 23.55 0.86
N ASP A 141 -3.92 24.35 -0.14
CA ASP A 141 -4.91 25.09 -0.96
C ASP A 141 -5.83 24.10 -1.71
N ILE A 142 -5.27 23.10 -2.42
CA ILE A 142 -6.09 22.12 -3.17
C ILE A 142 -6.92 21.20 -2.26
N ARG A 143 -6.52 21.05 -1.00
CA ARG A 143 -7.33 20.38 0.01
C ARG A 143 -8.50 21.25 0.46
N ALA A 144 -8.24 22.53 0.72
CA ALA A 144 -9.23 23.46 1.22
C ALA A 144 -10.33 23.79 0.17
N ASP A 145 -9.95 23.89 -1.10
CA ASP A 145 -10.87 24.21 -2.20
C ASP A 145 -11.61 22.99 -2.79
N GLY A 146 -11.29 21.77 -2.32
CA GLY A 146 -11.90 20.52 -2.76
C GLY A 146 -11.33 19.93 -4.06
N THR A 147 -10.38 20.61 -4.71
CA THR A 147 -9.72 20.12 -5.94
C THR A 147 -9.10 18.74 -5.73
N TRP A 148 -8.39 18.56 -4.61
CA TRP A 148 -7.79 17.27 -4.27
C TRP A 148 -8.83 16.15 -4.20
N LYS A 149 -9.95 16.39 -3.48
CA LYS A 149 -11.00 15.39 -3.32
C LYS A 149 -11.66 15.04 -4.66
N LYS A 150 -11.93 16.03 -5.50
CA LYS A 150 -12.49 15.81 -6.84
C LYS A 150 -11.62 14.88 -7.68
N ILE A 151 -10.31 15.14 -7.71
CA ILE A 151 -9.35 14.31 -8.45
C ILE A 151 -9.28 12.90 -7.83
N ALA A 152 -9.20 12.79 -6.51
CA ALA A 152 -9.17 11.50 -5.84
C ALA A 152 -10.40 10.64 -6.14
N ASP A 153 -11.60 11.21 -6.07
CA ASP A 153 -12.86 10.52 -6.38
C ASP A 153 -12.98 10.10 -7.85
N GLU A 154 -12.39 10.88 -8.78
CA GLU A 154 -12.39 10.56 -10.21
C GLU A 154 -11.49 9.36 -10.54
N PHE A 155 -10.28 9.31 -9.98
CA PHE A 155 -9.29 8.29 -10.34
C PHE A 155 -9.27 7.08 -9.41
N VAL A 156 -9.70 7.23 -8.16
CA VAL A 156 -9.67 6.17 -7.12
C VAL A 156 -10.96 6.22 -6.28
N PRO A 157 -12.12 5.98 -6.91
CA PRO A 157 -13.40 6.11 -6.22
C PRO A 157 -13.52 5.12 -5.04
N GLY A 158 -14.05 5.60 -3.92
CA GLY A 158 -14.33 4.77 -2.75
C GLY A 158 -13.12 4.40 -1.90
N VAL A 159 -11.93 4.92 -2.21
CA VAL A 159 -10.72 4.72 -1.39
C VAL A 159 -10.42 6.01 -0.61
N ASP A 160 -10.38 5.89 0.73
CA ASP A 160 -9.85 6.98 1.55
C ASP A 160 -8.33 7.11 1.32
N LEU A 161 -7.95 8.09 0.51
CA LEU A 161 -6.56 8.42 0.18
C LEU A 161 -5.93 9.42 1.16
N TRP A 162 -6.62 9.82 2.22
CA TRP A 162 -6.05 10.73 3.20
C TRP A 162 -5.74 10.06 4.53
N GLY A 163 -6.53 9.05 4.91
CA GLY A 163 -6.35 8.27 6.13
C GLY A 163 -6.94 8.95 7.35
N GLU A 164 -8.13 9.52 7.20
CA GLU A 164 -8.95 10.04 8.29
C GLU A 164 -9.80 8.95 8.92
#